data_2ed039df29d13c4b2e04a31cd4bde235
#
_entry.id   2ed039df29d13c4b2e04a31cd4bde235
#
_cell.length_a   1.000
_cell.length_b   1.000
_cell.length_c   1.000
_cell.angle_alpha   90.00
_cell.angle_beta   90.00
_cell.angle_gamma   90.00
#
_symmetry.space_group_name_H-M   'P 1'
#
loop_
_entity.id
_entity.type
_entity.pdbx_description
1 polymer ?
#
loop_
_entity_poly.entity_id
_entity_poly.type
_entity_poly.pdbx_seq_one_letter_code
_entity_poly.pdbx_strand_id
1 'polypeptide(L)'
;MKKRLLLNIWVIILIVSSITSCNKKITPAINDITRGKEYDSAVFDYVFVEAVKQKLMGNNGEALKYFEQCAKLNPSSDAVYYQMAQIVLSGGDLKNGKKFARKAVEIQPDNLWYLMMLSGVYYQERNLDSAIVYYQMAVEKYPEKEELLLALGNLYSENEKYDKAGIIFNRLDNKYGINETSTLANVRNLIRSGKYSEAQVLVEKLLRDFPDELLYNGLLAEIYRQKGENGKAMEVYNMLLERNPDSPETLLSLCDFLISDKKYDDLIQLINTVVINEKVTREDKISLFAKILETQDLVKIKEKELTMSLMILEAEYNNDGIIELLRPELLIKVNKLKEAGERLEEIIAKRPENYFAWEKLLLVYLDEKDYKNLEKRGAECALKFNRSFIAKMLYAAGATENGNYDTALEEVRKAEILAGDNEEMLLQVLSTRADIYYKMKDFEKAFETFENAVNSNKDDLTILNNYAYYLAEQNLKLKEAEEMAKKVIEKEKDNYTFLDTYAWVLYKRGKIKEAEKIMQSVISRSEKSDAEFYEHMGFIKRKRNNCNEAVLNWKKAIELDSSKTELLNEIEKCRGKR
;
A
#
# COMPACT_ATOMS: atom_id res chain seq x y z
N MET A 1 -19.74 21.35 14.78
CA MET A 1 -18.67 21.29 15.78
C MET A 1 -17.41 22.09 15.40
N LYS A 2 -17.51 23.41 15.10
CA LYS A 2 -16.36 24.27 14.71
C LYS A 2 -16.17 25.49 15.65
N LYS A 3 -16.52 25.39 16.94
CA LYS A 3 -16.47 26.56 17.87
C LYS A 3 -15.82 26.29 19.24
N ARG A 4 -14.99 25.25 19.43
CA ARG A 4 -14.28 25.01 20.72
C ARG A 4 -12.78 24.78 20.62
N LEU A 5 -12.13 25.12 19.49
CA LEU A 5 -10.67 24.98 19.32
C LEU A 5 -9.91 26.32 19.33
N LEU A 6 -10.52 27.41 19.74
CA LEU A 6 -9.92 28.77 19.69
C LEU A 6 -9.79 29.45 21.05
N LEU A 7 -9.80 28.71 22.16
CA LEU A 7 -9.76 29.36 23.49
C LEU A 7 -8.50 29.08 24.34
N ASN A 8 -7.45 28.49 23.81
CA ASN A 8 -6.21 28.24 24.56
C ASN A 8 -4.94 28.88 23.96
N ILE A 9 -5.06 29.89 23.09
CA ILE A 9 -3.89 30.59 22.50
C ILE A 9 -3.67 32.02 23.08
N TRP A 10 -4.50 32.47 24.02
CA TRP A 10 -4.48 33.88 24.46
C TRP A 10 -3.90 34.16 25.86
N VAL A 11 -3.09 33.26 26.45
CA VAL A 11 -2.46 33.48 27.77
C VAL A 11 -0.93 33.65 27.71
N ILE A 12 -0.28 33.62 26.53
CA ILE A 12 1.19 33.76 26.42
C ILE A 12 1.63 35.08 25.72
N ILE A 13 0.79 36.10 25.58
CA ILE A 13 1.18 37.37 24.91
C ILE A 13 1.18 38.56 25.87
N LEU A 14 1.54 38.41 27.13
CA LEU A 14 1.64 39.56 28.04
C LEU A 14 2.85 39.57 28.97
N ILE A 15 4.04 39.14 28.50
CA ILE A 15 5.34 39.44 29.14
C ILE A 15 6.42 39.65 28.05
N VAL A 16 6.23 40.58 27.13
CA VAL A 16 7.33 41.08 26.27
C VAL A 16 7.05 42.56 25.96
N SER A 17 7.15 43.39 26.99
CA SER A 17 7.32 44.85 26.76
C SER A 17 7.98 45.49 27.97
N SER A 18 9.27 45.19 28.14
CA SER A 18 10.22 46.07 28.86
C SER A 18 11.58 45.39 28.92
N ILE A 19 12.34 45.41 27.83
CA ILE A 19 13.83 45.46 27.87
C ILE A 19 14.29 45.97 26.48
N THR A 20 14.17 47.26 26.28
CA THR A 20 15.01 47.92 25.31
C THR A 20 16.23 48.48 26.03
N SER A 21 17.39 48.19 25.51
CA SER A 21 18.70 48.75 25.81
C SER A 21 19.69 47.83 26.54
N CYS A 22 20.44 47.08 25.74
CA CYS A 22 21.91 47.09 25.79
C CYS A 22 22.49 46.21 24.67
N ASN A 23 22.74 46.78 23.51
CA ASN A 23 23.52 46.13 22.45
C ASN A 23 25.01 46.18 22.85
N LYS A 24 25.52 45.11 23.46
CA LYS A 24 26.95 44.74 23.39
C LYS A 24 27.02 43.30 22.94
N LYS A 25 27.47 43.09 21.70
CA LYS A 25 27.87 41.78 21.19
C LYS A 25 29.02 41.28 22.06
N ILE A 26 28.72 40.45 23.05
CA ILE A 26 29.69 39.62 23.71
C ILE A 26 29.58 38.25 23.04
N THR A 27 30.41 38.00 22.06
CA THR A 27 30.72 36.65 21.60
C THR A 27 31.88 36.16 22.46
N PRO A 28 31.67 35.31 23.48
CA PRO A 28 32.77 34.64 24.13
C PRO A 28 33.34 33.62 23.14
N ALA A 29 34.64 33.61 22.96
CA ALA A 29 35.37 32.58 22.25
C ALA A 29 35.18 31.24 22.98
N ILE A 30 34.32 30.36 22.43
CA ILE A 30 33.84 29.12 23.07
C ILE A 30 34.87 27.98 23.03
N ASN A 31 36.10 28.20 22.55
CA ASN A 31 37.09 27.13 22.33
C ASN A 31 37.94 26.75 23.54
N ASP A 32 37.75 27.38 24.71
CA ASP A 32 38.67 27.16 25.85
C ASP A 32 38.06 26.56 27.14
N ILE A 33 36.82 26.03 27.11
CA ILE A 33 36.14 25.53 28.32
C ILE A 33 36.04 23.98 28.35
N THR A 34 37.10 23.28 28.01
CA THR A 34 37.14 21.80 28.12
C THR A 34 38.32 21.32 28.96
N ARG A 35 38.43 21.76 30.22
CA ARG A 35 39.25 21.08 31.25
C ARG A 35 38.72 21.42 32.64
N GLY A 36 38.00 20.48 33.26
CA GLY A 36 37.94 20.29 34.71
C GLY A 36 37.55 21.50 35.55
N LYS A 37 36.45 22.22 35.28
CA LYS A 37 35.88 23.24 36.15
C LYS A 37 34.43 22.92 36.50
N GLU A 38 34.04 23.25 37.72
CA GLU A 38 32.66 23.27 38.18
C GLU A 38 31.71 23.82 37.12
N TYR A 39 30.58 23.16 36.96
CA TYR A 39 29.49 23.54 36.09
C TYR A 39 29.10 25.00 36.31
N ASP A 40 29.35 25.87 35.33
CA ASP A 40 28.91 27.26 35.35
C ASP A 40 27.43 27.33 34.94
N SER A 41 26.57 27.39 35.95
CA SER A 41 25.12 27.46 35.79
C SER A 41 24.68 28.65 34.93
N ALA A 42 25.34 29.80 35.03
CA ALA A 42 25.00 30.99 34.30
C ALA A 42 25.27 30.85 32.79
N VAL A 43 26.36 30.16 32.42
CA VAL A 43 26.68 29.86 31.02
C VAL A 43 25.68 28.87 30.44
N PHE A 44 25.33 27.82 31.19
CA PHE A 44 24.31 26.86 30.76
C PHE A 44 22.97 27.54 30.55
N ASP A 45 22.49 28.34 31.48
CA ASP A 45 21.21 29.02 31.43
C ASP A 45 21.12 29.96 30.19
N TYR A 46 22.19 30.69 29.93
CA TYR A 46 22.25 31.55 28.74
C TYR A 46 22.16 30.74 27.42
N VAL A 47 22.95 29.67 27.30
CA VAL A 47 22.97 28.82 26.11
C VAL A 47 21.63 28.11 25.95
N PHE A 48 21.01 27.65 27.04
CA PHE A 48 19.71 27.00 27.04
C PHE A 48 18.61 27.96 26.57
N VAL A 49 18.57 29.19 27.09
CA VAL A 49 17.61 30.21 26.66
C VAL A 49 17.77 30.54 25.19
N GLU A 50 19.00 30.69 24.68
CA GLU A 50 19.23 30.92 23.27
C GLU A 50 18.80 29.72 22.41
N ALA A 51 19.05 28.48 22.85
CA ALA A 51 18.57 27.28 22.19
C ALA A 51 17.04 27.26 22.04
N VAL A 52 16.32 27.55 23.15
CA VAL A 52 14.85 27.62 23.14
C VAL A 52 14.36 28.74 22.22
N LYS A 53 14.98 29.90 22.24
CA LYS A 53 14.65 31.01 21.34
C LYS A 53 14.80 30.62 19.88
N GLN A 54 15.93 30.01 19.50
CA GLN A 54 16.14 29.54 18.12
C GLN A 54 15.08 28.50 17.71
N LYS A 55 14.72 27.58 18.61
CA LYS A 55 13.63 26.62 18.39
C LYS A 55 12.29 27.32 18.13
N LEU A 56 11.94 28.31 18.96
CA LEU A 56 10.70 29.08 18.81
C LEU A 56 10.66 29.89 17.50
N MET A 57 11.82 30.31 17.00
CA MET A 57 11.97 30.99 15.71
C MET A 57 11.93 30.03 14.51
N GLY A 58 11.84 28.71 14.74
CA GLY A 58 11.87 27.68 13.69
C GLY A 58 13.28 27.34 13.19
N ASN A 59 14.33 27.91 13.77
CA ASN A 59 15.73 27.67 13.41
C ASN A 59 16.24 26.35 14.06
N ASN A 60 15.59 25.22 13.74
CA ASN A 60 15.80 23.92 14.39
C ASN A 60 17.28 23.47 14.34
N GLY A 61 18.01 23.72 13.25
CA GLY A 61 19.41 23.36 13.13
C GLY A 61 20.32 24.12 14.10
N GLU A 62 20.09 25.42 14.27
CA GLU A 62 20.85 26.23 15.25
C GLU A 62 20.43 25.90 16.68
N ALA A 63 19.14 25.70 16.94
CA ALA A 63 18.65 25.26 18.24
C ALA A 63 19.33 23.95 18.69
N LEU A 64 19.45 22.98 17.79
CA LEU A 64 20.08 21.70 18.09
C LEU A 64 21.56 21.87 18.47
N LYS A 65 22.32 22.72 17.77
CA LYS A 65 23.72 23.03 18.11
C LYS A 65 23.86 23.62 19.52
N TYR A 66 22.97 24.55 19.88
CA TYR A 66 22.96 25.12 21.23
C TYR A 66 22.56 24.09 22.29
N PHE A 67 21.56 23.23 22.03
CA PHE A 67 21.23 22.14 22.95
C PHE A 67 22.36 21.11 23.07
N GLU A 68 23.11 20.83 22.02
CA GLU A 68 24.32 19.99 22.12
C GLU A 68 25.41 20.61 23.01
N GLN A 69 25.54 21.93 22.96
CA GLN A 69 26.44 22.64 23.89
C GLN A 69 25.94 22.53 25.34
N CYS A 70 24.63 22.69 25.56
CA CYS A 70 24.00 22.46 26.85
C CYS A 70 24.26 21.05 27.38
N ALA A 71 24.12 20.03 26.52
CA ALA A 71 24.38 18.63 26.89
C ALA A 71 25.84 18.35 27.24
N LYS A 72 26.81 19.11 26.68
CA LYS A 72 28.21 19.05 27.05
C LYS A 72 28.49 19.75 28.38
N LEU A 73 27.82 20.87 28.65
CA LEU A 73 27.93 21.61 29.91
C LEU A 73 27.27 20.87 31.07
N ASN A 74 26.09 20.32 30.86
CA ASN A 74 25.35 19.53 31.83
C ASN A 74 24.77 18.25 31.20
N PRO A 75 25.51 17.13 31.20
CA PRO A 75 25.06 15.86 30.67
C PRO A 75 23.87 15.23 31.43
N SER A 76 23.53 15.77 32.62
CA SER A 76 22.39 15.29 33.42
C SER A 76 21.13 16.15 33.28
N SER A 77 21.11 17.07 32.34
CA SER A 77 19.91 17.87 32.06
C SER A 77 18.93 17.11 31.19
N ASP A 78 17.89 16.53 31.78
CA ASP A 78 16.78 15.83 31.15
C ASP A 78 16.05 16.72 30.14
N ALA A 79 15.80 17.99 30.50
CA ALA A 79 15.15 18.97 29.67
C ALA A 79 15.88 19.19 28.32
N VAL A 80 17.21 19.19 28.32
CA VAL A 80 18.01 19.34 27.09
C VAL A 80 17.73 18.18 26.13
N TYR A 81 17.82 16.95 26.63
CA TYR A 81 17.57 15.77 25.78
C TYR A 81 16.12 15.70 25.28
N TYR A 82 15.16 16.12 26.11
CA TYR A 82 13.77 16.22 25.68
C TYR A 82 13.59 17.23 24.54
N GLN A 83 14.21 18.41 24.64
CA GLN A 83 14.14 19.41 23.56
C GLN A 83 14.83 18.94 22.29
N MET A 84 15.99 18.29 22.40
CA MET A 84 16.69 17.67 21.26
C MET A 84 15.82 16.60 20.60
N ALA A 85 15.19 15.73 21.39
CA ALA A 85 14.28 14.71 20.86
C ALA A 85 13.12 15.33 20.08
N GLN A 86 12.47 16.37 20.62
CA GLN A 86 11.38 17.06 19.94
C GLN A 86 11.80 17.61 18.57
N ILE A 87 12.99 18.25 18.50
CA ILE A 87 13.49 18.83 17.24
C ILE A 87 13.72 17.75 16.18
N VAL A 88 14.46 16.68 16.54
CA VAL A 88 14.82 15.65 15.54
C VAL A 88 13.61 14.81 15.14
N LEU A 89 12.66 14.56 16.05
CA LEU A 89 11.41 13.87 15.73
C LEU A 89 10.52 14.68 14.81
N SER A 90 10.47 16.01 14.97
CA SER A 90 9.73 16.87 14.05
C SER A 90 10.34 16.89 12.63
N GLY A 91 11.63 16.57 12.51
CA GLY A 91 12.33 16.37 11.24
C GLY A 91 12.25 14.95 10.68
N GLY A 92 11.54 14.02 11.35
CA GLY A 92 11.40 12.63 10.92
C GLY A 92 12.55 11.69 11.32
N ASP A 93 13.57 12.18 12.04
CA ASP A 93 14.70 11.35 12.50
C ASP A 93 14.33 10.55 13.75
N LEU A 94 13.65 9.42 13.54
CA LEU A 94 13.23 8.51 14.62
C LEU A 94 14.41 7.93 15.40
N LYS A 95 15.52 7.64 14.72
CA LYS A 95 16.70 7.01 15.34
C LYS A 95 17.33 7.91 16.42
N ASN A 96 17.63 9.15 16.07
CA ASN A 96 18.18 10.12 17.03
C ASN A 96 17.12 10.57 18.03
N GLY A 97 15.85 10.72 17.60
CA GLY A 97 14.72 11.00 18.48
C GLY A 97 14.60 9.98 19.60
N LYS A 98 14.63 8.69 19.28
CA LYS A 98 14.64 7.60 20.27
C LYS A 98 15.83 7.68 21.23
N LYS A 99 17.04 7.94 20.71
CA LYS A 99 18.24 8.06 21.52
C LYS A 99 18.09 9.17 22.56
N PHE A 100 17.63 10.34 22.16
CA PHE A 100 17.48 11.48 23.07
C PHE A 100 16.30 11.32 24.03
N ALA A 101 15.16 10.82 23.55
CA ALA A 101 14.00 10.55 24.41
C ALA A 101 14.33 9.51 25.50
N ARG A 102 15.06 8.43 25.14
CA ARG A 102 15.52 7.44 26.10
C ARG A 102 16.43 8.07 27.15
N LYS A 103 17.34 8.97 26.74
CA LYS A 103 18.25 9.64 27.66
C LYS A 103 17.49 10.55 28.64
N ALA A 104 16.44 11.25 28.19
CA ALA A 104 15.58 12.04 29.07
C ALA A 104 14.87 11.16 30.12
N VAL A 105 14.33 10.00 29.70
CA VAL A 105 13.70 9.04 30.62
C VAL A 105 14.72 8.41 31.59
N GLU A 106 15.94 8.09 31.15
CA GLU A 106 17.00 7.58 32.02
C GLU A 106 17.35 8.55 33.16
N ILE A 107 17.35 9.87 32.88
CA ILE A 107 17.65 10.89 33.87
C ILE A 107 16.44 11.13 34.79
N GLN A 108 15.24 11.18 34.23
CA GLN A 108 14.01 11.42 34.98
C GLN A 108 12.91 10.42 34.60
N PRO A 109 12.95 9.19 35.14
CA PRO A 109 12.08 8.08 34.72
C PRO A 109 10.60 8.27 35.04
N ASP A 110 10.27 9.18 35.95
CA ASP A 110 8.89 9.44 36.35
C ASP A 110 8.24 10.60 35.60
N ASN A 111 8.95 11.24 34.66
CA ASN A 111 8.40 12.39 33.94
C ASN A 111 7.41 11.92 32.87
N LEU A 112 6.14 12.33 33.03
CA LEU A 112 5.06 11.96 32.14
C LEU A 112 5.37 12.27 30.66
N TRP A 113 5.88 13.46 30.38
CA TRP A 113 6.12 13.91 29.01
C TRP A 113 7.22 13.10 28.31
N TYR A 114 8.24 12.66 29.08
CA TYR A 114 9.33 11.86 28.56
C TYR A 114 8.87 10.43 28.28
N LEU A 115 8.09 9.85 29.22
CA LEU A 115 7.47 8.53 29.03
C LEU A 115 6.56 8.50 27.80
N MET A 116 5.69 9.51 27.67
CA MET A 116 4.78 9.62 26.53
C MET A 116 5.55 9.80 25.20
N MET A 117 6.58 10.64 25.19
CA MET A 117 7.40 10.84 23.99
C MET A 117 8.09 9.53 23.56
N LEU A 118 8.73 8.85 24.49
CA LEU A 118 9.45 7.60 24.18
C LEU A 118 8.49 6.50 23.75
N SER A 119 7.31 6.40 24.38
CA SER A 119 6.25 5.49 23.93
C SER A 119 5.77 5.84 22.52
N GLY A 120 5.58 7.12 22.22
CA GLY A 120 5.19 7.57 20.87
C GLY A 120 6.22 7.20 19.80
N VAL A 121 7.51 7.29 20.12
CA VAL A 121 8.59 6.85 19.21
C VAL A 121 8.50 5.35 18.94
N TYR A 122 8.33 4.52 19.98
CA TYR A 122 8.17 3.08 19.81
C TYR A 122 6.91 2.73 19.04
N TYR A 123 5.82 3.48 19.23
CA TYR A 123 4.60 3.32 18.44
C TYR A 123 4.84 3.57 16.95
N GLN A 124 5.55 4.65 16.60
CA GLN A 124 5.91 4.95 15.21
C GLN A 124 6.82 3.87 14.58
N GLU A 125 7.68 3.25 15.38
CA GLU A 125 8.52 2.10 14.97
C GLU A 125 7.72 0.78 14.87
N ARG A 126 6.40 0.79 15.11
CA ARG A 126 5.55 -0.41 15.20
C ARG A 126 5.96 -1.40 16.30
N ASN A 127 6.74 -0.95 17.26
CA ASN A 127 7.10 -1.73 18.44
C ASN A 127 6.10 -1.48 19.58
N LEU A 128 4.90 -2.06 19.41
CA LEU A 128 3.80 -1.85 20.36
C LEU A 128 4.11 -2.37 21.77
N ASP A 129 4.87 -3.45 21.88
CA ASP A 129 5.25 -3.98 23.20
C ASP A 129 6.06 -2.97 24.02
N SER A 130 7.06 -2.34 23.42
CA SER A 130 7.84 -1.31 24.08
C SER A 130 7.01 -0.06 24.36
N ALA A 131 6.14 0.36 23.43
CA ALA A 131 5.23 1.48 23.65
C ALA A 131 4.33 1.24 24.87
N ILE A 132 3.77 0.06 25.01
CA ILE A 132 2.93 -0.35 26.15
C ILE A 132 3.70 -0.23 27.46
N VAL A 133 4.97 -0.68 27.53
CA VAL A 133 5.77 -0.63 28.75
C VAL A 133 5.87 0.81 29.28
N TYR A 134 6.20 1.77 28.42
CA TYR A 134 6.34 3.18 28.85
C TYR A 134 4.99 3.83 29.18
N TYR A 135 3.90 3.45 28.48
CA TYR A 135 2.57 3.88 28.87
C TYR A 135 2.12 3.28 30.21
N GLN A 136 2.45 2.02 30.49
CA GLN A 136 2.20 1.42 31.81
C GLN A 136 2.91 2.19 32.92
N MET A 137 4.20 2.51 32.75
CA MET A 137 4.94 3.33 33.71
C MET A 137 4.24 4.69 33.95
N ALA A 138 3.76 5.32 32.87
CA ALA A 138 3.02 6.58 32.99
C ALA A 138 1.69 6.40 33.77
N VAL A 139 0.92 5.34 33.49
CA VAL A 139 -0.34 5.02 34.19
C VAL A 139 -0.11 4.68 35.67
N GLU A 140 0.96 3.95 35.99
CA GLU A 140 1.32 3.62 37.39
C GLU A 140 1.66 4.87 38.19
N LYS A 141 2.35 5.83 37.57
CA LYS A 141 2.74 7.08 38.23
C LYS A 141 1.61 8.12 38.31
N TYR A 142 0.73 8.14 37.30
CA TYR A 142 -0.36 9.11 37.17
C TYR A 142 -1.71 8.39 37.01
N PRO A 143 -2.15 7.58 37.98
CA PRO A 143 -3.31 6.69 37.87
C PRO A 143 -4.66 7.43 37.80
N GLU A 144 -4.67 8.73 38.08
CA GLU A 144 -5.85 9.61 38.00
C GLU A 144 -6.10 10.20 36.60
N LYS A 145 -5.16 10.01 35.65
CA LYS A 145 -5.32 10.56 34.30
C LYS A 145 -6.10 9.59 33.41
N GLU A 146 -7.34 9.95 33.11
CA GLU A 146 -8.24 9.16 32.26
C GLU A 146 -7.62 8.92 30.87
N GLU A 147 -7.01 9.95 30.30
CA GLU A 147 -6.44 9.90 28.94
C GLU A 147 -5.32 8.85 28.82
N LEU A 148 -4.55 8.64 29.90
CA LEU A 148 -3.48 7.62 29.91
C LEU A 148 -4.06 6.21 29.94
N LEU A 149 -5.12 5.98 30.71
CA LEU A 149 -5.79 4.69 30.73
C LEU A 149 -6.43 4.38 29.38
N LEU A 150 -7.12 5.35 28.77
CA LEU A 150 -7.72 5.19 27.46
C LEU A 150 -6.66 4.85 26.39
N ALA A 151 -5.55 5.59 26.37
CA ALA A 151 -4.45 5.35 25.45
C ALA A 151 -3.82 3.96 25.66
N LEU A 152 -3.60 3.55 26.92
CA LEU A 152 -3.07 2.23 27.23
C LEU A 152 -4.02 1.10 26.80
N GLY A 153 -5.33 1.27 27.01
CA GLY A 153 -6.36 0.34 26.55
C GLY A 153 -6.34 0.20 25.03
N ASN A 154 -6.25 1.31 24.31
CA ASN A 154 -6.16 1.32 22.86
C ASN A 154 -4.87 0.63 22.35
N LEU A 155 -3.71 0.90 22.99
CA LEU A 155 -2.46 0.23 22.65
C LEU A 155 -2.51 -1.29 22.87
N TYR A 156 -3.13 -1.75 23.96
CA TYR A 156 -3.35 -3.17 24.16
C TYR A 156 -4.25 -3.77 23.08
N SER A 157 -5.35 -3.08 22.71
CA SER A 157 -6.26 -3.53 21.66
C SER A 157 -5.57 -3.59 20.29
N GLU A 158 -4.73 -2.60 19.97
CA GLU A 158 -3.96 -2.58 18.73
C GLU A 158 -2.89 -3.69 18.67
N ASN A 159 -2.31 -4.02 19.83
CA ASN A 159 -1.35 -5.13 19.99
C ASN A 159 -2.05 -6.49 20.21
N GLU A 160 -3.33 -6.60 19.84
CA GLU A 160 -4.15 -7.83 19.93
C GLU A 160 -4.25 -8.43 21.34
N LYS A 161 -3.85 -7.68 22.37
CA LYS A 161 -3.97 -8.07 23.79
C LYS A 161 -5.34 -7.69 24.34
N TYR A 162 -6.40 -8.16 23.68
CA TYR A 162 -7.79 -7.75 23.89
C TYR A 162 -8.28 -7.89 25.33
N ASP A 163 -7.90 -8.95 26.03
CA ASP A 163 -8.31 -9.14 27.44
C ASP A 163 -7.70 -8.08 28.35
N LYS A 164 -6.42 -7.70 28.12
CA LYS A 164 -5.77 -6.62 28.87
C LYS A 164 -6.40 -5.27 28.56
N ALA A 165 -6.75 -5.02 27.31
CA ALA A 165 -7.49 -3.82 26.90
C ALA A 165 -8.84 -3.74 27.63
N GLY A 166 -9.60 -4.83 27.65
CA GLY A 166 -10.89 -4.91 28.36
C GLY A 166 -10.79 -4.61 29.86
N ILE A 167 -9.74 -5.10 30.53
CA ILE A 167 -9.47 -4.79 31.94
C ILE A 167 -9.28 -3.29 32.13
N ILE A 168 -8.54 -2.62 31.23
CA ILE A 168 -8.28 -1.17 31.30
C ILE A 168 -9.58 -0.38 31.04
N PHE A 169 -10.37 -0.74 30.03
CA PHE A 169 -11.64 -0.08 29.75
C PHE A 169 -12.64 -0.25 30.89
N ASN A 170 -12.75 -1.45 31.48
CA ASN A 170 -13.58 -1.67 32.66
C ASN A 170 -13.10 -0.86 33.86
N ARG A 171 -11.79 -0.68 34.04
CA ARG A 171 -11.24 0.20 35.08
C ARG A 171 -11.62 1.67 34.86
N LEU A 172 -11.63 2.12 33.59
CA LEU A 172 -12.09 3.46 33.21
C LEU A 172 -13.58 3.65 33.59
N ASP A 173 -14.45 2.74 33.14
CA ASP A 173 -15.88 2.82 33.39
C ASP A 173 -16.21 2.77 34.89
N ASN A 174 -15.49 1.95 35.68
CA ASN A 174 -15.69 1.87 37.13
C ASN A 174 -15.24 3.12 37.88
N LYS A 175 -14.19 3.80 37.39
CA LYS A 175 -13.59 4.93 38.08
C LYS A 175 -14.24 6.27 37.73
N TYR A 176 -14.55 6.46 36.45
CA TYR A 176 -15.02 7.75 35.92
C TYR A 176 -16.49 7.71 35.46
N GLY A 177 -17.10 6.54 35.53
CA GLY A 177 -18.43 6.30 34.96
C GLY A 177 -18.32 5.95 33.46
N ILE A 178 -19.44 5.49 32.93
CA ILE A 178 -19.56 5.17 31.53
C ILE A 178 -19.60 6.47 30.72
N ASN A 179 -18.61 6.65 29.85
CA ASN A 179 -18.60 7.75 28.90
C ASN A 179 -18.52 7.21 27.45
N GLU A 180 -18.99 8.02 26.54
CA GLU A 180 -19.03 7.65 25.11
C GLU A 180 -17.68 7.17 24.57
N THR A 181 -16.60 7.87 24.90
CA THR A 181 -15.26 7.60 24.34
C THR A 181 -14.71 6.26 24.79
N SER A 182 -14.75 5.96 26.11
CA SER A 182 -14.26 4.69 26.66
C SER A 182 -15.15 3.52 26.22
N THR A 183 -16.46 3.72 26.20
CA THR A 183 -17.41 2.68 25.77
C THR A 183 -17.22 2.32 24.30
N LEU A 184 -17.07 3.30 23.41
CA LEU A 184 -16.78 3.02 21.99
C LEU A 184 -15.43 2.31 21.79
N ALA A 185 -14.40 2.70 22.55
CA ALA A 185 -13.12 2.01 22.52
C ALA A 185 -13.25 0.53 22.94
N ASN A 186 -14.04 0.28 24.01
CA ASN A 186 -14.31 -1.08 24.47
C ASN A 186 -15.16 -1.88 23.47
N VAL A 187 -16.19 -1.28 22.87
CA VAL A 187 -16.98 -1.92 21.80
C VAL A 187 -16.07 -2.37 20.65
N ARG A 188 -15.19 -1.49 20.17
CA ARG A 188 -14.24 -1.84 19.10
C ARG A 188 -13.28 -2.97 19.52
N ASN A 189 -12.81 -2.94 20.75
CA ASN A 189 -11.98 -4.01 21.32
C ASN A 189 -12.73 -5.36 21.36
N LEU A 190 -13.99 -5.36 21.78
CA LEU A 190 -14.83 -6.55 21.85
C LEU A 190 -15.16 -7.10 20.46
N ILE A 191 -15.42 -6.24 19.48
CA ILE A 191 -15.61 -6.64 18.07
C ILE A 191 -14.35 -7.32 17.53
N ARG A 192 -13.18 -6.69 17.72
CA ARG A 192 -11.89 -7.25 17.26
C ARG A 192 -11.55 -8.59 17.92
N SER A 193 -11.95 -8.79 19.17
CA SER A 193 -11.75 -10.05 19.91
C SER A 193 -12.81 -11.11 19.64
N GLY A 194 -13.82 -10.83 18.78
CA GLY A 194 -14.92 -11.75 18.50
C GLY A 194 -15.98 -11.87 19.59
N LYS A 195 -15.93 -11.01 20.63
CA LYS A 195 -16.88 -10.99 21.73
C LYS A 195 -18.15 -10.17 21.39
N TYR A 196 -18.81 -10.56 20.30
CA TYR A 196 -19.90 -9.79 19.70
C TYR A 196 -21.10 -9.59 20.62
N SER A 197 -21.45 -10.58 21.45
CA SER A 197 -22.58 -10.46 22.38
C SER A 197 -22.33 -9.43 23.49
N GLU A 198 -21.08 -9.33 23.98
CA GLU A 198 -20.70 -8.30 24.96
C GLU A 198 -20.66 -6.91 24.31
N ALA A 199 -20.15 -6.82 23.09
CA ALA A 199 -20.17 -5.58 22.31
C ALA A 199 -21.59 -5.08 22.07
N GLN A 200 -22.54 -5.97 21.73
CA GLN A 200 -23.96 -5.63 21.52
C GLN A 200 -24.57 -4.98 22.76
N VAL A 201 -24.34 -5.54 23.95
CA VAL A 201 -24.88 -4.97 25.21
C VAL A 201 -24.41 -3.53 25.42
N LEU A 202 -23.13 -3.24 25.13
CA LEU A 202 -22.60 -1.90 25.28
C LEU A 202 -23.17 -0.91 24.24
N VAL A 203 -23.30 -1.34 22.99
CA VAL A 203 -23.87 -0.52 21.91
C VAL A 203 -25.36 -0.24 22.20
N GLU A 204 -26.14 -1.25 22.60
CA GLU A 204 -27.55 -1.07 22.96
C GLU A 204 -27.71 -0.12 24.14
N LYS A 205 -26.73 -0.06 25.05
CA LYS A 205 -26.73 0.91 26.14
C LYS A 205 -26.53 2.34 25.63
N LEU A 206 -25.61 2.56 24.71
CA LEU A 206 -25.42 3.87 24.06
C LEU A 206 -26.67 4.28 23.27
N LEU A 207 -27.33 3.35 22.59
CA LEU A 207 -28.54 3.60 21.82
C LEU A 207 -29.76 3.94 22.66
N ARG A 208 -29.79 3.60 23.97
CA ARG A 208 -30.88 4.06 24.87
C ARG A 208 -30.83 5.59 25.08
N ASP A 209 -29.62 6.14 25.17
CA ASP A 209 -29.42 7.57 25.38
C ASP A 209 -29.42 8.34 24.06
N PHE A 210 -28.95 7.69 22.95
CA PHE A 210 -28.80 8.28 21.64
C PHE A 210 -29.34 7.34 20.54
N PRO A 211 -30.66 7.15 20.43
CA PRO A 211 -31.28 6.14 19.56
C PRO A 211 -31.05 6.38 18.06
N ASP A 212 -30.83 7.62 17.67
CA ASP A 212 -30.66 8.02 16.26
C ASP A 212 -29.21 8.23 15.86
N GLU A 213 -28.25 7.92 16.75
CA GLU A 213 -26.84 8.10 16.45
C GLU A 213 -26.38 7.04 15.42
N LEU A 214 -25.98 7.52 14.25
CA LEU A 214 -25.60 6.66 13.10
C LEU A 214 -24.42 5.75 13.41
N LEU A 215 -23.43 6.26 14.15
CA LEU A 215 -22.25 5.47 14.53
C LEU A 215 -22.64 4.24 15.35
N TYR A 216 -23.56 4.39 16.32
CA TYR A 216 -23.94 3.26 17.19
C TYR A 216 -24.84 2.27 16.47
N ASN A 217 -25.77 2.77 15.65
CA ASN A 217 -26.59 1.91 14.79
C ASN A 217 -25.74 1.16 13.77
N GLY A 218 -24.74 1.81 13.16
CA GLY A 218 -23.78 1.16 12.27
C GLY A 218 -22.97 0.06 12.97
N LEU A 219 -22.49 0.31 14.21
CA LEU A 219 -21.83 -0.69 15.03
C LEU A 219 -22.76 -1.87 15.39
N LEU A 220 -24.03 -1.59 15.69
CA LEU A 220 -25.01 -2.65 15.96
C LEU A 220 -25.26 -3.52 14.74
N ALA A 221 -25.42 -2.91 13.56
CA ALA A 221 -25.58 -3.63 12.31
C ALA A 221 -24.36 -4.51 12.00
N GLU A 222 -23.14 -3.98 12.20
CA GLU A 222 -21.89 -4.75 12.02
C GLU A 222 -21.82 -5.94 13.02
N ILE A 223 -22.18 -5.72 14.28
CA ILE A 223 -22.24 -6.79 15.29
C ILE A 223 -23.22 -7.88 14.87
N TYR A 224 -24.42 -7.54 14.39
CA TYR A 224 -25.39 -8.50 13.89
C TYR A 224 -24.83 -9.28 12.69
N ARG A 225 -24.15 -8.61 11.78
CA ARG A 225 -23.48 -9.26 10.63
C ARG A 225 -22.43 -10.28 11.08
N GLN A 226 -21.56 -9.89 12.02
CA GLN A 226 -20.52 -10.80 12.55
C GLN A 226 -21.09 -12.00 13.31
N LYS A 227 -22.30 -11.87 13.88
CA LYS A 227 -23.04 -12.97 14.49
C LYS A 227 -23.79 -13.84 13.48
N GLY A 228 -23.80 -13.48 12.18
CA GLY A 228 -24.61 -14.11 11.15
C GLY A 228 -26.10 -13.76 11.20
N GLU A 229 -26.48 -12.76 11.97
CA GLU A 229 -27.86 -12.28 12.14
C GLU A 229 -28.17 -11.19 11.08
N ASN A 230 -27.89 -11.46 9.79
CA ASN A 230 -27.96 -10.48 8.70
C ASN A 230 -29.35 -9.84 8.53
N GLY A 231 -30.42 -10.57 8.89
CA GLY A 231 -31.77 -10.02 8.89
C GLY A 231 -31.92 -8.84 9.85
N LYS A 232 -31.39 -8.96 11.07
CA LYS A 232 -31.41 -7.86 12.05
C LYS A 232 -30.54 -6.68 11.64
N ALA A 233 -29.40 -6.95 11.01
CA ALA A 233 -28.57 -5.89 10.46
C ALA A 233 -29.35 -5.08 9.41
N MET A 234 -30.07 -5.75 8.50
CA MET A 234 -30.92 -5.09 7.51
C MET A 234 -32.07 -4.29 8.17
N GLU A 235 -32.70 -4.81 9.22
CA GLU A 235 -33.74 -4.09 9.96
C GLU A 235 -33.21 -2.76 10.53
N VAL A 236 -31.98 -2.74 11.06
CA VAL A 236 -31.35 -1.51 11.54
C VAL A 236 -31.18 -0.49 10.40
N TYR A 237 -30.67 -0.90 9.24
CA TYR A 237 -30.52 0.01 8.10
C TYR A 237 -31.86 0.50 7.57
N ASN A 238 -32.85 -0.37 7.46
CA ASN A 238 -34.21 0.02 7.03
C ASN A 238 -34.82 1.06 7.99
N MET A 239 -34.71 0.84 9.29
CA MET A 239 -35.17 1.81 10.29
C MET A 239 -34.49 3.19 10.14
N LEU A 240 -33.19 3.20 9.87
CA LEU A 240 -32.45 4.44 9.66
C LEU A 240 -32.89 5.16 8.38
N LEU A 241 -33.12 4.41 7.29
CA LEU A 241 -33.58 4.97 6.02
C LEU A 241 -35.05 5.43 6.07
N GLU A 242 -35.91 4.76 6.86
CA GLU A 242 -37.29 5.24 7.09
C GLU A 242 -37.29 6.60 7.76
N ARG A 243 -36.34 6.87 8.68
CA ARG A 243 -36.23 8.17 9.37
C ARG A 243 -35.54 9.24 8.54
N ASN A 244 -34.50 8.85 7.78
CA ASN A 244 -33.77 9.75 6.92
C ASN A 244 -33.37 9.03 5.59
N PRO A 245 -34.27 9.02 4.59
CA PRO A 245 -34.05 8.31 3.33
C PRO A 245 -32.86 8.78 2.52
N ASP A 246 -32.43 10.02 2.72
CA ASP A 246 -31.35 10.64 1.94
C ASP A 246 -30.01 10.70 2.71
N SER A 247 -29.90 10.05 3.91
CA SER A 247 -28.66 10.09 4.67
C SER A 247 -27.50 9.46 3.91
N PRO A 248 -26.47 10.23 3.50
CA PRO A 248 -25.32 9.70 2.79
C PRO A 248 -24.62 8.58 3.58
N GLU A 249 -24.45 8.80 4.89
CA GLU A 249 -23.75 7.88 5.77
C GLU A 249 -24.49 6.53 5.86
N THR A 250 -25.82 6.56 5.96
CA THR A 250 -26.64 5.35 6.03
C THR A 250 -26.63 4.61 4.69
N LEU A 251 -26.79 5.34 3.58
CA LEU A 251 -26.79 4.76 2.24
C LEU A 251 -25.46 4.08 1.91
N LEU A 252 -24.33 4.75 2.20
CA LEU A 252 -23.00 4.20 1.96
C LEU A 252 -22.69 3.00 2.86
N SER A 253 -23.06 3.08 4.15
CA SER A 253 -22.89 1.96 5.08
C SER A 253 -23.73 0.75 4.68
N LEU A 254 -24.95 0.96 4.17
CA LEU A 254 -25.79 -0.12 3.65
C LEU A 254 -25.20 -0.71 2.37
N CYS A 255 -24.63 0.10 1.46
CA CYS A 255 -23.89 -0.43 0.30
C CYS A 255 -22.75 -1.35 0.74
N ASP A 256 -21.98 -0.92 1.74
CA ASP A 256 -20.88 -1.72 2.30
C ASP A 256 -21.35 -3.04 2.90
N PHE A 257 -22.46 -3.01 3.61
CA PHE A 257 -23.10 -4.21 4.15
C PHE A 257 -23.55 -5.16 3.03
N LEU A 258 -24.25 -4.64 2.02
CA LEU A 258 -24.77 -5.44 0.91
C LEU A 258 -23.65 -6.06 0.05
N ILE A 259 -22.53 -5.36 -0.15
CA ILE A 259 -21.33 -5.90 -0.79
C ILE A 259 -20.79 -7.08 0.03
N SER A 260 -20.64 -6.89 1.34
CA SER A 260 -20.10 -7.90 2.25
C SER A 260 -21.00 -9.13 2.38
N ASP A 261 -22.31 -8.94 2.36
CA ASP A 261 -23.33 -10.00 2.46
C ASP A 261 -23.66 -10.62 1.08
N LYS A 262 -22.99 -10.16 0.00
CA LYS A 262 -23.21 -10.60 -1.39
C LYS A 262 -24.65 -10.45 -1.90
N LYS A 263 -25.40 -9.49 -1.37
CA LYS A 263 -26.76 -9.14 -1.80
C LYS A 263 -26.72 -8.15 -2.94
N TYR A 264 -26.24 -8.62 -4.08
CA TYR A 264 -25.93 -7.76 -5.21
C TYR A 264 -27.16 -7.16 -5.90
N ASP A 265 -28.31 -7.84 -5.84
CA ASP A 265 -29.57 -7.30 -6.42
C ASP A 265 -30.07 -6.08 -5.62
N ASP A 266 -30.06 -6.18 -4.28
CA ASP A 266 -30.44 -5.08 -3.39
C ASP A 266 -29.44 -3.92 -3.51
N LEU A 267 -28.14 -4.23 -3.64
CA LEU A 267 -27.08 -3.26 -3.84
C LEU A 267 -27.29 -2.44 -5.11
N ILE A 268 -27.61 -3.09 -6.24
CA ILE A 268 -27.81 -2.38 -7.52
C ILE A 268 -29.00 -1.40 -7.45
N GLN A 269 -30.07 -1.77 -6.77
CA GLN A 269 -31.18 -0.84 -6.54
C GLN A 269 -30.74 0.38 -5.72
N LEU A 270 -29.94 0.14 -4.68
CA LEU A 270 -29.44 1.19 -3.80
C LEU A 270 -28.40 2.10 -4.49
N ILE A 271 -27.51 1.57 -5.33
CA ILE A 271 -26.48 2.33 -6.05
C ILE A 271 -27.13 3.46 -6.88
N ASN A 272 -28.24 3.20 -7.56
CA ASN A 272 -28.90 4.24 -8.36
C ASN A 272 -29.39 5.39 -7.46
N THR A 273 -29.89 5.09 -6.27
CA THR A 273 -30.26 6.12 -5.29
C THR A 273 -29.02 6.91 -4.83
N VAL A 274 -27.89 6.23 -4.55
CA VAL A 274 -26.64 6.89 -4.15
C VAL A 274 -26.11 7.80 -5.24
N VAL A 275 -26.12 7.33 -6.50
CA VAL A 275 -25.59 8.08 -7.65
C VAL A 275 -26.31 9.41 -7.83
N ILE A 276 -27.66 9.43 -7.76
CA ILE A 276 -28.46 10.64 -7.98
C ILE A 276 -28.61 11.51 -6.70
N ASN A 277 -28.15 11.04 -5.56
CA ASN A 277 -28.27 11.78 -4.30
C ASN A 277 -27.26 12.93 -4.25
N GLU A 278 -27.75 14.18 -4.25
CA GLU A 278 -26.91 15.38 -4.22
C GLU A 278 -26.18 15.59 -2.88
N LYS A 279 -26.64 14.93 -1.80
CA LYS A 279 -25.99 14.99 -0.48
C LYS A 279 -24.78 14.06 -0.39
N VAL A 280 -24.71 13.00 -1.21
CA VAL A 280 -23.55 12.14 -1.30
C VAL A 280 -22.47 12.86 -2.09
N THR A 281 -21.30 13.02 -1.49
CA THR A 281 -20.22 13.77 -2.11
C THR A 281 -19.65 13.02 -3.35
N ARG A 282 -19.06 13.77 -4.25
CA ARG A 282 -18.34 13.21 -5.42
C ARG A 282 -17.30 12.16 -4.98
N GLU A 283 -16.56 12.48 -3.96
CA GLU A 283 -15.50 11.65 -3.39
C GLU A 283 -16.06 10.32 -2.85
N ASP A 284 -17.20 10.37 -2.17
CA ASP A 284 -17.86 9.17 -1.64
C ASP A 284 -18.40 8.27 -2.77
N LYS A 285 -18.98 8.86 -3.81
CA LYS A 285 -19.42 8.11 -5.00
C LYS A 285 -18.24 7.40 -5.69
N ILE A 286 -17.10 8.09 -5.87
CA ILE A 286 -15.89 7.49 -6.44
C ILE A 286 -15.38 6.35 -5.54
N SER A 287 -15.33 6.56 -4.24
CA SER A 287 -14.88 5.56 -3.26
C SER A 287 -15.76 4.31 -3.27
N LEU A 288 -17.08 4.48 -3.34
CA LEU A 288 -18.02 3.37 -3.46
C LEU A 288 -17.76 2.55 -4.73
N PHE A 289 -17.65 3.20 -5.90
CA PHE A 289 -17.39 2.49 -7.16
C PHE A 289 -16.01 1.83 -7.18
N ALA A 290 -14.98 2.45 -6.59
CA ALA A 290 -13.67 1.82 -6.44
C ALA A 290 -13.79 0.49 -5.67
N LYS A 291 -14.52 0.48 -4.55
CA LYS A 291 -14.76 -0.74 -3.75
C LYS A 291 -15.59 -1.80 -4.51
N ILE A 292 -16.59 -1.37 -5.27
CA ILE A 292 -17.38 -2.25 -6.14
C ILE A 292 -16.46 -2.93 -7.16
N LEU A 293 -15.58 -2.16 -7.81
CA LEU A 293 -14.65 -2.65 -8.84
C LEU A 293 -13.58 -3.60 -8.30
N GLU A 294 -13.29 -3.56 -7.01
CA GLU A 294 -12.42 -4.54 -6.34
C GLU A 294 -13.15 -5.88 -6.08
N THR A 295 -14.49 -5.89 -6.10
CA THR A 295 -15.29 -7.08 -5.80
C THR A 295 -15.54 -7.89 -7.08
N GLN A 296 -14.64 -8.81 -7.39
CA GLN A 296 -14.65 -9.54 -8.67
C GLN A 296 -15.98 -10.25 -9.00
N ASP A 297 -16.58 -10.94 -8.02
CA ASP A 297 -17.86 -11.64 -8.23
C ASP A 297 -18.97 -10.65 -8.62
N LEU A 298 -19.03 -9.50 -7.94
CA LEU A 298 -20.03 -8.47 -8.18
C LEU A 298 -19.90 -7.90 -9.60
N VAL A 299 -18.69 -7.51 -10.02
CA VAL A 299 -18.49 -6.91 -11.35
C VAL A 299 -18.80 -7.89 -12.48
N LYS A 300 -18.51 -9.19 -12.30
CA LYS A 300 -18.84 -10.23 -13.28
C LYS A 300 -20.35 -10.50 -13.39
N ILE A 301 -21.05 -10.53 -12.25
CA ILE A 301 -22.49 -10.85 -12.20
C ILE A 301 -23.35 -9.66 -12.63
N LYS A 302 -22.96 -8.44 -12.27
CA LYS A 302 -23.73 -7.20 -12.40
C LYS A 302 -23.12 -6.18 -13.37
N GLU A 303 -22.32 -6.62 -14.32
CA GLU A 303 -21.63 -5.77 -15.30
C GLU A 303 -22.56 -4.75 -15.98
N LYS A 304 -23.70 -5.23 -16.48
CA LYS A 304 -24.62 -4.39 -17.26
C LYS A 304 -25.26 -3.29 -16.41
N GLU A 305 -25.71 -3.66 -15.23
CA GLU A 305 -26.35 -2.75 -14.29
C GLU A 305 -25.32 -1.72 -13.75
N LEU A 306 -24.12 -2.16 -13.43
CA LEU A 306 -23.02 -1.28 -13.04
C LEU A 306 -22.62 -0.32 -14.15
N THR A 307 -22.61 -0.79 -15.40
CA THR A 307 -22.35 0.08 -16.56
C THR A 307 -23.40 1.19 -16.65
N MET A 308 -24.69 0.87 -16.44
CA MET A 308 -25.76 1.86 -16.45
C MET A 308 -25.60 2.89 -15.32
N SER A 309 -25.30 2.43 -14.10
CA SER A 309 -25.06 3.33 -12.96
C SER A 309 -23.86 4.25 -13.19
N LEU A 310 -22.79 3.74 -13.80
CA LEU A 310 -21.61 4.55 -14.17
C LEU A 310 -21.94 5.56 -15.28
N MET A 311 -22.78 5.21 -16.25
CA MET A 311 -23.23 6.16 -17.28
C MET A 311 -24.05 7.30 -16.69
N ILE A 312 -24.90 7.03 -15.69
CA ILE A 312 -25.63 8.07 -14.96
C ILE A 312 -24.64 8.98 -14.20
N LEU A 313 -23.66 8.38 -13.52
CA LEU A 313 -22.64 9.12 -12.79
C LEU A 313 -21.77 9.99 -13.74
N GLU A 314 -21.36 9.48 -14.91
CA GLU A 314 -20.65 10.23 -15.94
C GLU A 314 -21.48 11.43 -16.46
N ALA A 315 -22.80 11.27 -16.59
CA ALA A 315 -23.70 12.33 -17.05
C ALA A 315 -23.86 13.43 -15.98
N GLU A 316 -23.95 13.05 -14.70
CA GLU A 316 -24.04 13.99 -13.58
C GLU A 316 -22.75 14.82 -13.41
N TYR A 317 -21.60 14.16 -13.48
CA TYR A 317 -20.29 14.79 -13.37
C TYR A 317 -19.64 14.95 -14.74
N ASN A 318 -20.35 15.60 -15.66
CA ASN A 318 -19.84 15.82 -17.02
C ASN A 318 -18.47 16.51 -16.96
N ASN A 319 -17.50 15.95 -17.67
CA ASN A 319 -16.11 16.40 -17.70
C ASN A 319 -15.28 16.11 -16.44
N ASP A 320 -15.58 15.12 -15.64
CA ASP A 320 -14.75 14.65 -14.55
C ASP A 320 -13.78 13.56 -15.01
N GLY A 321 -12.47 13.91 -15.02
CA GLY A 321 -11.42 13.02 -15.53
C GLY A 321 -11.17 11.76 -14.69
N ILE A 322 -11.68 11.66 -13.45
CA ILE A 322 -11.58 10.46 -12.60
C ILE A 322 -12.82 9.58 -12.81
N ILE A 323 -14.00 10.17 -12.79
CA ILE A 323 -15.26 9.43 -12.97
C ILE A 323 -15.32 8.77 -14.34
N GLU A 324 -14.86 9.45 -15.39
CA GLU A 324 -14.79 8.87 -16.75
C GLU A 324 -13.90 7.62 -16.85
N LEU A 325 -12.95 7.42 -15.90
CA LEU A 325 -12.08 6.25 -15.86
C LEU A 325 -12.71 5.02 -15.17
N LEU A 326 -13.81 5.18 -14.43
CA LEU A 326 -14.44 4.07 -13.71
C LEU A 326 -15.05 3.03 -14.66
N ARG A 327 -15.63 3.45 -15.79
CA ARG A 327 -16.22 2.53 -16.77
C ARG A 327 -15.16 1.75 -17.57
N PRO A 328 -14.09 2.33 -18.09
CA PRO A 328 -12.95 1.57 -18.58
C PRO A 328 -12.41 0.57 -17.57
N GLU A 329 -12.30 0.95 -16.29
CA GLU A 329 -11.86 0.04 -15.24
C GLU A 329 -12.79 -1.16 -15.07
N LEU A 330 -14.12 -0.94 -15.08
CA LEU A 330 -15.10 -2.03 -15.07
C LEU A 330 -14.88 -2.98 -16.27
N LEU A 331 -14.72 -2.43 -17.47
CA LEU A 331 -14.50 -3.22 -18.69
C LEU A 331 -13.21 -4.06 -18.62
N ILE A 332 -12.14 -3.49 -18.08
CA ILE A 332 -10.88 -4.21 -17.83
C ILE A 332 -11.11 -5.37 -16.85
N LYS A 333 -11.80 -5.12 -15.73
CA LYS A 333 -12.09 -6.14 -14.71
C LYS A 333 -12.93 -7.32 -15.23
N VAL A 334 -13.78 -7.09 -16.22
CA VAL A 334 -14.57 -8.16 -16.87
C VAL A 334 -13.92 -8.69 -18.15
N ASN A 335 -12.66 -8.34 -18.40
CA ASN A 335 -11.86 -8.78 -19.55
C ASN A 335 -12.42 -8.36 -20.93
N LYS A 336 -13.11 -7.21 -21.00
CA LYS A 336 -13.56 -6.57 -22.23
C LYS A 336 -12.56 -5.50 -22.68
N LEU A 337 -11.32 -5.94 -22.91
CA LEU A 337 -10.18 -5.06 -23.14
C LEU A 337 -10.38 -4.14 -24.35
N LYS A 338 -10.91 -4.67 -25.45
CA LYS A 338 -11.19 -3.89 -26.67
C LYS A 338 -12.15 -2.73 -26.41
N GLU A 339 -13.28 -2.99 -25.75
CA GLU A 339 -14.26 -1.96 -25.39
C GLU A 339 -13.65 -0.93 -24.42
N ALA A 340 -12.79 -1.38 -23.49
CA ALA A 340 -12.05 -0.50 -22.60
C ALA A 340 -11.09 0.42 -23.37
N GLY A 341 -10.33 -0.13 -24.32
CA GLY A 341 -9.42 0.62 -25.19
C GLY A 341 -10.15 1.68 -26.01
N GLU A 342 -11.25 1.33 -26.66
CA GLU A 342 -12.09 2.26 -27.44
C GLU A 342 -12.58 3.42 -26.55
N ARG A 343 -13.04 3.12 -25.32
CA ARG A 343 -13.50 4.15 -24.39
C ARG A 343 -12.36 5.04 -23.89
N LEU A 344 -11.17 4.48 -23.62
CA LEU A 344 -9.99 5.24 -23.22
C LEU A 344 -9.50 6.17 -24.35
N GLU A 345 -9.56 5.72 -25.60
CA GLU A 345 -9.26 6.57 -26.76
C GLU A 345 -10.22 7.76 -26.86
N GLU A 346 -11.52 7.57 -26.61
CA GLU A 346 -12.48 8.68 -26.55
C GLU A 346 -12.16 9.69 -25.44
N ILE A 347 -11.75 9.20 -24.26
CA ILE A 347 -11.37 10.05 -23.14
C ILE A 347 -10.11 10.85 -23.49
N ILE A 348 -9.10 10.21 -24.05
CA ILE A 348 -7.84 10.85 -24.47
C ILE A 348 -8.09 11.89 -25.57
N ALA A 349 -8.98 11.61 -26.53
CA ALA A 349 -9.33 12.56 -27.59
C ALA A 349 -9.96 13.84 -27.01
N LYS A 350 -10.76 13.71 -25.96
CA LYS A 350 -11.39 14.85 -25.26
C LYS A 350 -10.43 15.53 -24.28
N ARG A 351 -9.58 14.76 -23.60
CA ARG A 351 -8.68 15.19 -22.52
C ARG A 351 -7.31 14.61 -22.70
N PRO A 352 -6.56 15.11 -23.65
CA PRO A 352 -5.21 14.61 -23.91
C PRO A 352 -4.25 14.81 -22.73
N GLU A 353 -4.56 15.67 -21.76
CA GLU A 353 -3.79 15.89 -20.53
C GLU A 353 -4.06 14.86 -19.42
N ASN A 354 -5.07 14.00 -19.54
CA ASN A 354 -5.35 12.99 -18.53
C ASN A 354 -4.35 11.83 -18.62
N TYR A 355 -3.27 11.92 -17.87
CA TYR A 355 -2.21 10.91 -17.85
C TYR A 355 -2.73 9.50 -17.50
N PHE A 356 -3.67 9.41 -16.56
CA PHE A 356 -4.20 8.10 -16.14
C PHE A 356 -4.96 7.38 -17.26
N ALA A 357 -5.64 8.12 -18.14
CA ALA A 357 -6.27 7.53 -19.31
C ALA A 357 -5.23 6.95 -20.28
N TRP A 358 -4.13 7.68 -20.51
CA TRP A 358 -3.03 7.20 -21.35
C TRP A 358 -2.38 5.96 -20.76
N GLU A 359 -2.06 5.96 -19.48
CA GLU A 359 -1.44 4.83 -18.81
C GLU A 359 -2.31 3.58 -18.91
N LYS A 360 -3.61 3.69 -18.59
CA LYS A 360 -4.55 2.57 -18.72
C LYS A 360 -4.68 2.08 -20.17
N LEU A 361 -4.71 2.97 -21.15
CA LEU A 361 -4.77 2.59 -22.55
C LEU A 361 -3.54 1.77 -22.97
N LEU A 362 -2.35 2.21 -22.59
CA LEU A 362 -1.11 1.51 -22.90
C LEU A 362 -1.07 0.12 -22.24
N LEU A 363 -1.55 0.01 -21.01
CA LEU A 363 -1.67 -1.28 -20.32
C LEU A 363 -2.70 -2.20 -21.01
N VAL A 364 -3.82 -1.66 -21.48
CA VAL A 364 -4.81 -2.42 -22.26
C VAL A 364 -4.18 -2.96 -23.54
N TYR A 365 -3.44 -2.14 -24.31
CA TYR A 365 -2.77 -2.61 -25.52
C TYR A 365 -1.68 -3.66 -25.22
N LEU A 366 -1.00 -3.54 -24.08
CA LEU A 366 -0.03 -4.55 -23.64
C LEU A 366 -0.72 -5.88 -23.34
N ASP A 367 -1.86 -5.86 -22.62
CA ASP A 367 -2.63 -7.05 -22.26
C ASP A 367 -3.27 -7.72 -23.48
N GLU A 368 -3.71 -6.93 -24.46
CA GLU A 368 -4.24 -7.42 -25.76
C GLU A 368 -3.13 -7.90 -26.70
N LYS A 369 -1.85 -7.68 -26.35
CA LYS A 369 -0.68 -7.90 -27.22
C LYS A 369 -0.77 -7.09 -28.53
N ASP A 370 -1.49 -5.97 -28.53
CA ASP A 370 -1.52 -5.02 -29.64
C ASP A 370 -0.28 -4.09 -29.59
N TYR A 371 0.86 -4.69 -29.83
CA TYR A 371 2.16 -4.01 -29.69
C TYR A 371 2.31 -2.85 -30.69
N LYS A 372 1.60 -2.92 -31.82
CA LYS A 372 1.63 -1.84 -32.82
C LYS A 372 1.00 -0.56 -32.28
N ASN A 373 -0.18 -0.67 -31.66
CA ASN A 373 -0.84 0.46 -31.04
C ASN A 373 -0.14 0.85 -29.72
N LEU A 374 0.39 -0.10 -28.96
CA LEU A 374 1.20 0.17 -27.78
C LEU A 374 2.42 1.04 -28.13
N GLU A 375 3.18 0.71 -29.16
CA GLU A 375 4.32 1.51 -29.60
C GLU A 375 3.90 2.90 -30.08
N LYS A 376 2.89 2.97 -30.95
CA LYS A 376 2.41 4.22 -31.52
C LYS A 376 1.92 5.18 -30.43
N ARG A 377 0.99 4.71 -29.58
CA ARG A 377 0.41 5.53 -28.51
C ARG A 377 1.40 5.76 -27.36
N GLY A 378 2.30 4.80 -27.12
CA GLY A 378 3.41 4.94 -26.21
C GLY A 378 4.34 6.09 -26.58
N ALA A 379 4.67 6.25 -27.86
CA ALA A 379 5.46 7.36 -28.36
C ALA A 379 4.77 8.72 -28.11
N GLU A 380 3.47 8.81 -28.40
CA GLU A 380 2.68 10.02 -28.16
C GLU A 380 2.62 10.36 -26.66
N CYS A 381 2.37 9.36 -25.80
CA CYS A 381 2.33 9.49 -24.36
C CYS A 381 3.69 9.91 -23.77
N ALA A 382 4.78 9.22 -24.17
CA ALA A 382 6.13 9.50 -23.69
C ALA A 382 6.65 10.88 -24.12
N LEU A 383 6.19 11.40 -25.26
CA LEU A 383 6.47 12.76 -25.69
C LEU A 383 5.71 13.79 -24.84
N LYS A 384 4.41 13.56 -24.64
CA LYS A 384 3.53 14.46 -23.89
C LYS A 384 3.87 14.50 -22.41
N PHE A 385 4.11 13.33 -21.81
CA PHE A 385 4.46 13.16 -20.41
C PHE A 385 5.94 12.74 -20.25
N ASN A 386 6.82 13.61 -20.71
CA ASN A 386 8.25 13.33 -20.86
C ASN A 386 8.98 12.98 -19.56
N ARG A 387 8.40 13.27 -18.40
CA ARG A 387 8.90 12.91 -17.06
C ARG A 387 8.26 11.64 -16.48
N SER A 388 7.39 10.96 -17.24
CA SER A 388 6.80 9.71 -16.76
C SER A 388 7.73 8.53 -17.08
N PHE A 389 8.21 7.89 -16.03
CA PHE A 389 8.95 6.64 -16.09
C PHE A 389 8.12 5.53 -16.77
N ILE A 390 6.86 5.35 -16.33
CA ILE A 390 5.95 4.32 -16.83
C ILE A 390 5.67 4.49 -18.33
N ALA A 391 5.42 5.72 -18.79
CA ALA A 391 5.17 5.98 -20.20
C ALA A 391 6.36 5.56 -21.09
N LYS A 392 7.59 5.81 -20.61
CA LYS A 392 8.80 5.40 -21.34
C LYS A 392 8.99 3.90 -21.34
N MET A 393 8.72 3.24 -20.22
CA MET A 393 8.83 1.78 -20.11
C MET A 393 7.79 1.06 -20.99
N LEU A 394 6.54 1.55 -21.03
CA LEU A 394 5.49 0.99 -21.89
C LEU A 394 5.76 1.23 -23.37
N TYR A 395 6.29 2.42 -23.73
CA TYR A 395 6.73 2.67 -25.09
C TYR A 395 7.87 1.72 -25.50
N ALA A 396 8.87 1.55 -24.62
CA ALA A 396 9.96 0.61 -24.85
C ALA A 396 9.47 -0.83 -25.02
N ALA A 397 8.46 -1.26 -24.23
CA ALA A 397 7.85 -2.58 -24.35
C ALA A 397 7.21 -2.77 -25.74
N GLY A 398 6.39 -1.82 -26.21
CA GLY A 398 5.80 -1.87 -27.55
C GLY A 398 6.85 -1.92 -28.66
N ALA A 399 7.87 -1.07 -28.58
CA ALA A 399 8.97 -1.03 -29.53
C ALA A 399 9.77 -2.36 -29.56
N THR A 400 9.98 -2.96 -28.38
CA THR A 400 10.68 -4.24 -28.25
C THR A 400 9.94 -5.36 -28.97
N GLU A 401 8.63 -5.47 -28.77
CA GLU A 401 7.82 -6.52 -29.36
C GLU A 401 7.66 -6.35 -30.88
N ASN A 402 7.73 -5.12 -31.39
CA ASN A 402 7.75 -4.82 -32.82
C ASN A 402 9.13 -4.94 -33.47
N GLY A 403 10.18 -5.26 -32.69
CA GLY A 403 11.56 -5.38 -33.18
C GLY A 403 12.30 -4.07 -33.37
N ASN A 404 11.75 -2.95 -32.89
CA ASN A 404 12.36 -1.62 -32.95
C ASN A 404 13.32 -1.39 -31.76
N TYR A 405 14.33 -2.24 -31.66
CA TYR A 405 15.21 -2.35 -30.48
C TYR A 405 16.01 -1.09 -30.16
N ASP A 406 16.46 -0.33 -31.18
CA ASP A 406 17.16 0.94 -30.95
C ASP A 406 16.27 1.95 -30.24
N THR A 407 15.01 2.05 -30.66
CA THR A 407 14.01 2.89 -30.00
C THR A 407 13.76 2.42 -28.58
N ALA A 408 13.60 1.13 -28.37
CA ALA A 408 13.38 0.54 -27.05
C ALA A 408 14.54 0.85 -26.08
N LEU A 409 15.79 0.65 -26.51
CA LEU A 409 16.97 0.95 -25.70
C LEU A 409 17.09 2.43 -25.37
N GLU A 410 16.75 3.33 -26.31
CA GLU A 410 16.77 4.78 -26.07
C GLU A 410 15.72 5.19 -25.02
N GLU A 411 14.51 4.62 -25.07
CA GLU A 411 13.47 4.92 -24.08
C GLU A 411 13.80 4.34 -22.70
N VAL A 412 14.38 3.14 -22.64
CA VAL A 412 14.89 2.54 -21.40
C VAL A 412 16.01 3.41 -20.81
N ARG A 413 16.91 3.96 -21.64
CA ARG A 413 17.94 4.90 -21.18
C ARG A 413 17.33 6.18 -20.60
N LYS A 414 16.28 6.72 -21.23
CA LYS A 414 15.55 7.88 -20.69
C LYS A 414 14.84 7.54 -19.37
N ALA A 415 14.25 6.35 -19.25
CA ALA A 415 13.64 5.87 -18.03
C ALA A 415 14.67 5.71 -16.89
N GLU A 416 15.89 5.24 -17.19
CA GLU A 416 16.99 5.15 -16.23
C GLU A 416 17.36 6.51 -15.62
N ILE A 417 17.41 7.57 -16.44
CA ILE A 417 17.64 8.93 -15.95
C ILE A 417 16.52 9.38 -15.00
N LEU A 418 15.28 9.02 -15.31
CA LEU A 418 14.12 9.35 -14.47
C LEU A 418 14.06 8.54 -13.17
N ALA A 419 14.60 7.31 -13.19
CA ALA A 419 14.70 6.48 -12.00
C ALA A 419 15.63 7.09 -10.92
N GLY A 420 16.69 7.82 -11.33
CA GLY A 420 17.66 8.40 -10.41
C GLY A 420 18.27 7.33 -9.48
N ASP A 421 18.14 7.52 -8.16
CA ASP A 421 18.63 6.59 -7.14
C ASP A 421 17.54 5.60 -6.65
N ASN A 422 16.40 5.51 -7.34
CA ASN A 422 15.33 4.57 -6.96
C ASN A 422 15.70 3.15 -7.39
N GLU A 423 16.06 2.33 -6.42
CA GLU A 423 16.54 0.95 -6.65
C GLU A 423 15.52 0.08 -7.40
N GLU A 424 14.23 0.17 -7.06
CA GLU A 424 13.17 -0.62 -7.69
C GLU A 424 13.02 -0.27 -9.18
N MET A 425 12.99 1.04 -9.50
CA MET A 425 12.92 1.50 -10.89
C MET A 425 14.17 1.11 -11.67
N LEU A 426 15.37 1.20 -11.07
CA LEU A 426 16.62 0.79 -11.72
C LEU A 426 16.64 -0.70 -12.01
N LEU A 427 16.13 -1.55 -11.12
CA LEU A 427 16.01 -2.98 -11.35
C LEU A 427 15.06 -3.30 -12.51
N GLN A 428 13.93 -2.58 -12.60
CA GLN A 428 13.00 -2.72 -13.73
C GLN A 428 13.64 -2.30 -15.05
N VAL A 429 14.43 -1.22 -15.06
CA VAL A 429 15.22 -0.78 -16.22
C VAL A 429 16.21 -1.86 -16.64
N LEU A 430 16.97 -2.43 -15.70
CA LEU A 430 17.95 -3.48 -16.00
C LEU A 430 17.30 -4.73 -16.56
N SER A 431 16.19 -5.18 -15.95
CA SER A 431 15.43 -6.34 -16.44
C SER A 431 14.96 -6.12 -17.88
N THR A 432 14.32 -4.98 -18.16
CA THR A 432 13.82 -4.65 -19.50
C THR A 432 14.96 -4.53 -20.52
N ARG A 433 16.06 -3.92 -20.15
CA ARG A 433 17.26 -3.82 -21.01
C ARG A 433 17.82 -5.19 -21.35
N ALA A 434 17.88 -6.08 -20.39
CA ALA A 434 18.34 -7.45 -20.59
C ALA A 434 17.42 -8.23 -21.55
N ASP A 435 16.09 -8.07 -21.39
CA ASP A 435 15.09 -8.65 -22.29
C ASP A 435 15.26 -8.14 -23.75
N ILE A 436 15.49 -6.84 -23.92
CA ILE A 436 15.74 -6.25 -25.25
C ILE A 436 16.98 -6.87 -25.87
N TYR A 437 18.10 -6.93 -25.15
CA TYR A 437 19.33 -7.57 -25.67
C TYR A 437 19.11 -9.04 -25.99
N TYR A 438 18.33 -9.76 -25.18
CA TYR A 438 18.01 -11.16 -25.46
C TYR A 438 17.22 -11.30 -26.78
N LYS A 439 16.21 -10.46 -27.01
CA LYS A 439 15.43 -10.44 -28.26
C LYS A 439 16.25 -10.01 -29.48
N MET A 440 17.23 -9.13 -29.29
CA MET A 440 18.26 -8.82 -30.31
C MET A 440 19.19 -9.99 -30.61
N LYS A 441 19.14 -11.07 -29.83
CA LYS A 441 20.09 -12.19 -29.83
C LYS A 441 21.52 -11.80 -29.42
N ASP A 442 21.69 -10.66 -28.75
CA ASP A 442 22.93 -10.25 -28.09
C ASP A 442 22.97 -10.87 -26.68
N PHE A 443 23.16 -12.21 -26.66
CA PHE A 443 23.07 -12.96 -25.40
C PHE A 443 24.17 -12.59 -24.40
N GLU A 444 25.32 -12.12 -24.87
CA GLU A 444 26.42 -11.68 -24.01
C GLU A 444 25.97 -10.48 -23.17
N LYS A 445 25.48 -9.42 -23.81
CA LYS A 445 24.99 -8.24 -23.10
C LYS A 445 23.74 -8.54 -22.27
N ALA A 446 22.84 -9.41 -22.74
CA ALA A 446 21.67 -9.80 -21.98
C ALA A 446 22.05 -10.42 -20.63
N PHE A 447 22.94 -11.40 -20.64
CA PHE A 447 23.37 -12.10 -19.43
C PHE A 447 24.23 -11.23 -18.51
N GLU A 448 25.13 -10.40 -19.06
CA GLU A 448 25.87 -9.41 -18.27
C GLU A 448 24.90 -8.44 -17.55
N THR A 449 23.86 -8.00 -18.24
CA THR A 449 22.86 -7.09 -17.67
C THR A 449 22.05 -7.78 -16.57
N PHE A 450 21.63 -9.04 -16.75
CA PHE A 450 20.97 -9.82 -15.70
C PHE A 450 21.88 -10.07 -14.50
N GLU A 451 23.16 -10.40 -14.71
CA GLU A 451 24.13 -10.56 -13.61
C GLU A 451 24.27 -9.27 -12.80
N ASN A 452 24.33 -8.13 -13.47
CA ASN A 452 24.36 -6.81 -12.81
C ASN A 452 23.08 -6.57 -11.99
N ALA A 453 21.90 -6.89 -12.52
CA ALA A 453 20.63 -6.76 -11.81
C ALA A 453 20.57 -7.67 -10.58
N VAL A 454 20.97 -8.94 -10.70
CA VAL A 454 21.03 -9.88 -9.56
C VAL A 454 22.05 -9.44 -8.51
N ASN A 455 23.19 -8.87 -8.92
CA ASN A 455 24.18 -8.36 -7.97
C ASN A 455 23.68 -7.12 -7.21
N SER A 456 22.83 -6.30 -7.82
CA SER A 456 22.22 -5.14 -7.18
C SER A 456 21.15 -5.56 -6.17
N ASN A 457 20.33 -6.57 -6.47
CA ASN A 457 19.36 -7.14 -5.55
C ASN A 457 19.23 -8.67 -5.73
N LYS A 458 19.89 -9.40 -4.83
CA LYS A 458 19.90 -10.88 -4.85
C LYS A 458 18.59 -11.53 -4.43
N ASP A 459 17.62 -10.76 -3.97
CA ASP A 459 16.32 -11.23 -3.45
C ASP A 459 15.14 -10.81 -4.33
N ASP A 460 15.39 -10.10 -5.44
CA ASP A 460 14.33 -9.78 -6.40
C ASP A 460 13.87 -11.03 -7.15
N LEU A 461 12.64 -11.44 -6.88
CA LEU A 461 12.10 -12.70 -7.38
C LEU A 461 11.85 -12.66 -8.89
N THR A 462 11.46 -11.51 -9.43
CA THR A 462 11.18 -11.34 -10.86
C THR A 462 12.45 -11.44 -11.68
N ILE A 463 13.50 -10.75 -11.24
CA ILE A 463 14.81 -10.79 -11.91
C ILE A 463 15.40 -12.21 -11.87
N LEU A 464 15.36 -12.86 -10.70
CA LEU A 464 15.83 -14.24 -10.55
C LEU A 464 15.07 -15.21 -11.46
N ASN A 465 13.73 -15.06 -11.55
CA ASN A 465 12.90 -15.86 -12.43
C ASN A 465 13.26 -15.67 -13.89
N ASN A 466 13.32 -14.42 -14.35
CA ASN A 466 13.58 -14.10 -15.75
C ASN A 466 14.99 -14.56 -16.18
N TYR A 467 15.96 -14.31 -15.33
CA TYR A 467 17.32 -14.76 -15.61
C TYR A 467 17.42 -16.30 -15.66
N ALA A 468 16.79 -17.01 -14.72
CA ALA A 468 16.73 -18.46 -14.73
C ALA A 468 16.06 -19.01 -16.01
N TYR A 469 14.96 -18.38 -16.45
CA TYR A 469 14.27 -18.73 -17.68
C TYR A 469 15.18 -18.60 -18.91
N TYR A 470 15.83 -17.46 -19.09
CA TYR A 470 16.68 -17.21 -20.25
C TYR A 470 17.96 -18.08 -20.25
N LEU A 471 18.53 -18.35 -19.09
CA LEU A 471 19.62 -19.32 -18.99
C LEU A 471 19.17 -20.73 -19.43
N ALA A 472 17.95 -21.13 -19.00
CA ALA A 472 17.39 -22.42 -19.39
C ALA A 472 17.10 -22.48 -20.89
N GLU A 473 16.60 -21.41 -21.50
CA GLU A 473 16.39 -21.34 -22.96
C GLU A 473 17.67 -21.60 -23.74
N GLN A 474 18.75 -20.99 -23.31
CA GLN A 474 20.06 -21.15 -23.96
C GLN A 474 20.85 -22.40 -23.51
N ASN A 475 20.28 -23.22 -22.62
CA ASN A 475 20.94 -24.35 -21.97
C ASN A 475 22.28 -23.99 -21.28
N LEU A 476 22.33 -22.76 -20.71
CA LEU A 476 23.50 -22.23 -20.00
C LEU A 476 23.30 -22.31 -18.50
N LYS A 477 24.36 -22.52 -17.74
CA LYS A 477 24.37 -22.45 -16.25
C LYS A 477 23.12 -23.09 -15.59
N LEU A 478 22.63 -24.22 -16.11
CA LEU A 478 21.36 -24.83 -15.72
C LEU A 478 21.25 -25.18 -14.22
N LYS A 479 22.39 -25.38 -13.52
CA LYS A 479 22.39 -25.59 -12.07
C LYS A 479 22.03 -24.30 -11.34
N GLU A 480 22.67 -23.19 -11.73
CA GLU A 480 22.40 -21.86 -11.16
C GLU A 480 20.96 -21.43 -11.47
N ALA A 481 20.49 -21.68 -12.71
CA ALA A 481 19.10 -21.42 -13.07
C ALA A 481 18.10 -22.19 -12.18
N GLU A 482 18.40 -23.48 -11.87
CA GLU A 482 17.55 -24.24 -10.95
C GLU A 482 17.58 -23.68 -9.53
N GLU A 483 18.74 -23.28 -9.02
CA GLU A 483 18.86 -22.69 -7.67
C GLU A 483 18.08 -21.38 -7.57
N MET A 484 18.17 -20.51 -8.59
CA MET A 484 17.40 -19.26 -8.66
C MET A 484 15.89 -19.52 -8.72
N ALA A 485 15.44 -20.34 -9.67
CA ALA A 485 14.01 -20.64 -9.82
C ALA A 485 13.44 -21.36 -8.58
N LYS A 486 14.22 -22.22 -7.93
CA LYS A 486 13.83 -22.87 -6.68
C LYS A 486 13.67 -21.84 -5.55
N LYS A 487 14.62 -20.90 -5.40
CA LYS A 487 14.53 -19.81 -4.39
C LYS A 487 13.26 -18.99 -4.60
N VAL A 488 12.88 -18.73 -5.84
CA VAL A 488 11.68 -17.96 -6.19
C VAL A 488 10.42 -18.68 -5.74
N ILE A 489 10.24 -19.96 -6.08
CA ILE A 489 9.03 -20.73 -5.71
C ILE A 489 8.95 -21.09 -4.22
N GLU A 490 10.07 -21.09 -3.49
CA GLU A 490 10.06 -21.25 -2.04
C GLU A 490 9.44 -20.05 -1.34
N LYS A 491 9.58 -18.85 -1.93
CA LYS A 491 8.99 -17.60 -1.44
C LYS A 491 7.55 -17.38 -1.91
N GLU A 492 7.28 -17.66 -3.20
CA GLU A 492 5.95 -17.49 -3.80
C GLU A 492 5.45 -18.82 -4.38
N LYS A 493 4.89 -19.65 -3.53
CA LYS A 493 4.49 -21.04 -3.84
C LYS A 493 3.30 -21.17 -4.77
N ASP A 494 2.46 -20.15 -4.86
CA ASP A 494 1.24 -20.15 -5.66
C ASP A 494 1.31 -19.21 -6.88
N ASN A 495 2.50 -18.74 -7.23
CA ASN A 495 2.73 -17.97 -8.46
C ASN A 495 2.98 -18.94 -9.64
N TYR A 496 1.97 -19.09 -10.49
CA TYR A 496 2.01 -20.08 -11.58
C TYR A 496 3.04 -19.76 -12.66
N THR A 497 3.36 -18.49 -12.90
CA THR A 497 4.45 -18.10 -13.83
C THR A 497 5.82 -18.54 -13.30
N PHE A 498 6.05 -18.38 -12.00
CA PHE A 498 7.29 -18.83 -11.38
C PHE A 498 7.41 -20.36 -11.34
N LEU A 499 6.28 -21.04 -11.09
CA LEU A 499 6.22 -22.50 -11.14
C LEU A 499 6.47 -23.04 -12.54
N ASP A 500 5.97 -22.37 -13.59
CA ASP A 500 6.21 -22.70 -14.99
C ASP A 500 7.71 -22.58 -15.32
N THR A 501 8.33 -21.45 -14.99
CA THR A 501 9.78 -21.27 -15.17
C THR A 501 10.58 -22.35 -14.46
N TYR A 502 10.24 -22.68 -13.22
CA TYR A 502 10.94 -23.75 -12.50
C TYR A 502 10.77 -25.11 -13.18
N ALA A 503 9.54 -25.43 -13.62
CA ALA A 503 9.29 -26.66 -14.36
C ALA A 503 10.07 -26.71 -15.69
N TRP A 504 10.17 -25.57 -16.39
CA TRP A 504 10.94 -25.46 -17.62
C TRP A 504 12.44 -25.67 -17.39
N VAL A 505 13.01 -25.05 -16.37
CA VAL A 505 14.40 -25.27 -15.95
C VAL A 505 14.66 -26.75 -15.62
N LEU A 506 13.75 -27.39 -14.88
CA LEU A 506 13.85 -28.83 -14.57
C LEU A 506 13.80 -29.69 -15.85
N TYR A 507 12.93 -29.34 -16.81
CA TYR A 507 12.86 -30.01 -18.11
C TYR A 507 14.20 -29.88 -18.84
N LYS A 508 14.79 -28.71 -18.96
CA LYS A 508 16.09 -28.47 -19.60
C LYS A 508 17.22 -29.22 -18.88
N ARG A 509 17.14 -29.40 -17.57
CA ARG A 509 18.05 -30.23 -16.77
C ARG A 509 17.83 -31.73 -16.87
N GLY A 510 16.82 -32.18 -17.62
CA GLY A 510 16.48 -33.60 -17.77
C GLY A 510 15.68 -34.22 -16.60
N LYS A 511 15.23 -33.43 -15.64
CA LYS A 511 14.38 -33.86 -14.53
C LYS A 511 12.90 -33.94 -14.94
N ILE A 512 12.60 -34.69 -15.99
CA ILE A 512 11.34 -34.64 -16.73
C ILE A 512 10.13 -35.02 -15.87
N LYS A 513 10.26 -35.96 -14.93
CA LYS A 513 9.15 -36.38 -14.05
C LYS A 513 8.74 -35.28 -13.07
N GLU A 514 9.74 -34.55 -12.54
CA GLU A 514 9.50 -33.44 -11.62
C GLU A 514 8.85 -32.26 -12.37
N ALA A 515 9.39 -31.92 -13.54
CA ALA A 515 8.83 -30.89 -14.42
C ALA A 515 7.36 -31.16 -14.76
N GLU A 516 7.03 -32.41 -15.14
CA GLU A 516 5.65 -32.80 -15.46
C GLU A 516 4.70 -32.64 -14.28
N LYS A 517 5.11 -33.07 -13.07
CA LYS A 517 4.29 -32.94 -11.87
C LYS A 517 3.95 -31.49 -11.55
N ILE A 518 4.93 -30.57 -11.68
CA ILE A 518 4.74 -29.15 -11.43
C ILE A 518 3.81 -28.56 -12.50
N MET A 519 4.09 -28.81 -13.80
CA MET A 519 3.25 -28.32 -14.88
C MET A 519 1.80 -28.80 -14.81
N GLN A 520 1.56 -30.05 -14.40
CA GLN A 520 0.20 -30.54 -14.15
C GLN A 520 -0.50 -29.72 -13.07
N SER A 521 0.19 -29.39 -11.99
CA SER A 521 -0.35 -28.54 -10.94
C SER A 521 -0.64 -27.12 -11.44
N VAL A 522 0.27 -26.53 -12.24
CA VAL A 522 0.07 -25.21 -12.86
C VAL A 522 -1.19 -25.20 -13.72
N ILE A 523 -1.32 -26.12 -14.68
CA ILE A 523 -2.46 -26.18 -15.60
C ILE A 523 -3.79 -26.47 -14.87
N SER A 524 -3.76 -27.29 -13.81
CA SER A 524 -4.99 -27.68 -13.10
C SER A 524 -5.49 -26.63 -12.11
N ARG A 525 -4.63 -25.76 -11.61
CA ARG A 525 -4.94 -24.80 -10.52
C ARG A 525 -4.94 -23.34 -10.99
N SER A 526 -4.29 -23.03 -12.11
CA SER A 526 -4.29 -21.67 -12.65
C SER A 526 -5.69 -21.30 -13.15
N GLU A 527 -6.21 -20.17 -12.69
CA GLU A 527 -7.49 -19.61 -13.15
C GLU A 527 -7.39 -19.07 -14.60
N LYS A 528 -6.21 -18.63 -15.02
CA LYS A 528 -5.92 -18.19 -16.39
C LYS A 528 -5.18 -19.29 -17.15
N SER A 529 -5.75 -19.70 -18.28
CA SER A 529 -5.05 -20.55 -19.23
C SER A 529 -4.04 -19.71 -20.00
N ASP A 530 -2.74 -20.04 -19.87
CA ASP A 530 -1.65 -19.42 -20.62
C ASP A 530 -1.12 -20.36 -21.71
N ALA A 531 -0.88 -19.82 -22.91
CA ALA A 531 -0.36 -20.57 -24.03
C ALA A 531 1.01 -21.21 -23.73
N GLU A 532 1.85 -20.53 -22.97
CA GLU A 532 3.20 -20.98 -22.62
C GLU A 532 3.15 -22.22 -21.71
N PHE A 533 2.22 -22.29 -20.77
CA PHE A 533 2.05 -23.48 -19.93
C PHE A 533 1.76 -24.74 -20.75
N TYR A 534 0.88 -24.62 -21.74
CA TYR A 534 0.56 -25.74 -22.64
C TYR A 534 1.70 -26.05 -23.61
N GLU A 535 2.44 -25.05 -24.05
CA GLU A 535 3.65 -25.26 -24.87
C GLU A 535 4.69 -26.07 -24.10
N HIS A 536 5.07 -25.64 -22.89
CA HIS A 536 6.04 -26.33 -22.05
C HIS A 536 5.57 -27.75 -21.68
N MET A 537 4.28 -27.93 -21.34
CA MET A 537 3.73 -29.25 -21.11
C MET A 537 3.83 -30.14 -22.36
N GLY A 538 3.60 -29.60 -23.53
CA GLY A 538 3.74 -30.33 -24.79
C GLY A 538 5.16 -30.87 -24.99
N PHE A 539 6.19 -30.04 -24.77
CA PHE A 539 7.59 -30.46 -24.81
C PHE A 539 7.94 -31.54 -23.77
N ILE A 540 7.45 -31.38 -22.55
CA ILE A 540 7.63 -32.33 -21.45
C ILE A 540 7.00 -33.70 -21.83
N LYS A 541 5.76 -33.73 -22.33
CA LYS A 541 5.05 -34.94 -22.76
C LYS A 541 5.75 -35.64 -23.91
N ARG A 542 6.25 -34.87 -24.90
CA ARG A 542 7.07 -35.42 -26.01
C ARG A 542 8.33 -36.10 -25.49
N LYS A 543 9.04 -35.47 -24.55
CA LYS A 543 10.25 -36.04 -23.96
C LYS A 543 9.98 -37.36 -23.20
N ARG A 544 8.76 -37.56 -22.75
CA ARG A 544 8.26 -38.79 -22.15
C ARG A 544 7.72 -39.81 -23.14
N ASN A 545 7.93 -39.58 -24.43
CA ASN A 545 7.42 -40.40 -25.54
C ASN A 545 5.86 -40.45 -25.61
N ASN A 546 5.17 -39.49 -25.06
CA ASN A 546 3.71 -39.39 -25.13
C ASN A 546 3.31 -38.32 -26.17
N CYS A 547 3.48 -38.67 -27.44
CA CYS A 547 3.18 -37.76 -28.56
C CYS A 547 1.68 -37.38 -28.63
N ASN A 548 0.79 -38.24 -28.20
CA ASN A 548 -0.66 -37.93 -28.23
C ASN A 548 -0.98 -36.75 -27.28
N GLU A 549 -0.53 -36.82 -26.05
CA GLU A 549 -0.73 -35.70 -25.11
C GLU A 549 0.08 -34.46 -25.50
N ALA A 550 1.30 -34.61 -26.06
CA ALA A 550 2.09 -33.49 -26.54
C ALA A 550 1.34 -32.70 -27.61
N VAL A 551 0.76 -33.39 -28.62
CA VAL A 551 -0.04 -32.77 -29.68
C VAL A 551 -1.28 -32.06 -29.12
N LEU A 552 -1.97 -32.63 -28.13
CA LEU A 552 -3.13 -32.01 -27.50
C LEU A 552 -2.75 -30.68 -26.81
N ASN A 553 -1.64 -30.68 -26.06
CA ASN A 553 -1.17 -29.49 -25.38
C ASN A 553 -0.72 -28.41 -26.38
N TRP A 554 0.07 -28.73 -27.39
CA TRP A 554 0.49 -27.74 -28.40
C TRP A 554 -0.68 -27.18 -29.20
N LYS A 555 -1.71 -27.97 -29.52
CA LYS A 555 -2.93 -27.45 -30.14
C LYS A 555 -3.63 -26.45 -29.23
N LYS A 556 -3.67 -26.72 -27.91
CA LYS A 556 -4.25 -25.80 -26.94
C LYS A 556 -3.42 -24.53 -26.82
N ALA A 557 -2.08 -24.61 -26.87
CA ALA A 557 -1.22 -23.45 -26.93
C ALA A 557 -1.49 -22.56 -28.15
N ILE A 558 -1.64 -23.17 -29.35
CA ILE A 558 -1.94 -22.43 -30.59
C ILE A 558 -3.36 -21.83 -30.55
N GLU A 559 -4.33 -22.52 -29.93
CA GLU A 559 -5.69 -21.98 -29.72
C GLU A 559 -5.69 -20.71 -28.85
N LEU A 560 -4.85 -20.70 -27.82
CA LEU A 560 -4.70 -19.57 -26.90
C LEU A 560 -3.83 -18.45 -27.49
N ASP A 561 -2.84 -18.79 -28.29
CA ASP A 561 -1.94 -17.85 -28.96
C ASP A 561 -1.63 -18.35 -30.39
N SER A 562 -2.33 -17.79 -31.36
CA SER A 562 -2.20 -18.15 -32.77
C SER A 562 -0.85 -17.80 -33.40
N SER A 563 -0.02 -17.02 -32.73
CA SER A 563 1.34 -16.67 -33.19
C SER A 563 2.35 -17.82 -33.04
N LYS A 564 2.05 -18.82 -32.20
CA LYS A 564 2.93 -20.00 -31.92
C LYS A 564 2.92 -21.03 -33.05
N THR A 565 3.10 -20.57 -34.29
CA THR A 565 3.03 -21.38 -35.52
C THR A 565 4.18 -22.42 -35.63
N GLU A 566 5.31 -22.20 -34.95
CA GLU A 566 6.41 -23.13 -34.86
C GLU A 566 6.03 -24.49 -34.24
N LEU A 567 5.03 -24.49 -33.36
CA LEU A 567 4.51 -25.72 -32.75
C LEU A 567 3.85 -26.66 -33.77
N LEU A 568 3.39 -26.16 -34.92
CA LEU A 568 2.88 -27.00 -36.01
C LEU A 568 3.92 -28.01 -36.49
N ASN A 569 5.19 -27.59 -36.61
CA ASN A 569 6.28 -28.47 -36.97
C ASN A 569 6.52 -29.58 -35.92
N GLU A 570 6.37 -29.24 -34.63
CA GLU A 570 6.50 -30.21 -33.54
C GLU A 570 5.34 -31.22 -33.54
N ILE A 571 4.13 -30.76 -33.86
CA ILE A 571 2.94 -31.62 -34.05
C ILE A 571 3.18 -32.62 -35.21
N GLU A 572 3.71 -32.17 -36.36
CA GLU A 572 4.01 -33.02 -37.50
C GLU A 572 5.08 -34.08 -37.20
N LYS A 573 6.16 -33.68 -36.48
CA LYS A 573 7.19 -34.60 -36.02
C LYS A 573 6.66 -35.71 -35.11
N CYS A 574 5.62 -35.45 -34.33
CA CYS A 574 4.95 -36.46 -33.52
C CYS A 574 4.02 -37.36 -34.34
N ARG A 575 3.41 -36.84 -35.43
CA ARG A 575 2.52 -37.62 -36.30
C ARG A 575 3.30 -38.56 -37.25
N GLY A 576 4.49 -38.13 -37.71
CA GLY A 576 5.32 -38.90 -38.60
C GLY A 576 6.09 -40.08 -37.97
N LYS A 577 5.96 -40.29 -36.65
CA LYS A 577 6.55 -41.40 -35.90
C LYS A 577 5.57 -42.57 -35.65
N ARG A 578 4.46 -42.63 -36.36
CA ARG A 578 3.56 -43.80 -36.36
C ARG A 578 3.93 -44.85 -37.38
#